data_78eef5a12abaa2fadad6b434f6f25ad0
#
_entry.id   78eef5a12abaa2fadad6b434f6f25ad0
#
_cell.length_a   1.000
_cell.length_b   1.000
_cell.length_c   1.000
_cell.angle_alpha   90.00
_cell.angle_beta   90.00
_cell.angle_gamma   90.00
#
_symmetry.space_group_name_H-M   'P 1'
#
loop_
_entity.id
_entity.type
_entity.pdbx_description
1 polymer ?
#
loop_
_entity_poly.entity_id
_entity_poly.type
_entity_poly.pdbx_seq_one_letter_code
_entity_poly.pdbx_strand_id
1 'polypeptide(L)'
;MSIARNKRPKRLKAEERKQSILRAAAPIIARSGFSGTSVRDIALAAGVSEALLYKHFPSKQSLYDQAAVAARESSRFTIQRLATLEPSTESFVLLTYATVTFIVFGFPGHKAHERGTERLVFRSLLEDGQHARAVFAETAAAWMDYVVQSFDAAVAAGDVVAMSVEPAHRFRFVQQMALALRLSHLPDRPAFDYAGSKRNLTDQAVLFSLRGLGLTDRAIARYFQPQRLQSTLDALFT
;
A
#
# COMPACT_ATOMS: atom_id res chain seq x y z
N MET A 1 6.91 44.67 -32.71
CA MET A 1 6.84 44.19 -31.29
C MET A 1 5.52 43.49 -31.09
N SER A 2 5.55 42.15 -31.07
CA SER A 2 4.33 41.33 -30.93
C SER A 2 4.13 41.00 -29.45
N ILE A 3 3.01 41.44 -28.90
CA ILE A 3 2.65 41.23 -27.50
C ILE A 3 2.16 39.77 -27.35
N ALA A 4 2.95 38.96 -26.66
CA ALA A 4 2.60 37.58 -26.36
C ALA A 4 1.28 37.53 -25.54
N ARG A 5 0.22 36.99 -26.14
CA ARG A 5 -1.05 36.72 -25.50
C ARG A 5 -0.84 35.71 -24.38
N ASN A 6 -0.89 36.17 -23.14
CA ASN A 6 -0.87 35.36 -21.93
C ASN A 6 -2.10 34.41 -21.95
N LYS A 7 -1.91 33.12 -22.26
CA LYS A 7 -2.98 32.11 -22.22
C LYS A 7 -3.46 31.94 -20.79
N ARG A 8 -4.65 32.41 -20.47
CA ARG A 8 -5.34 32.14 -19.21
C ARG A 8 -5.34 30.61 -18.98
N PRO A 9 -4.94 30.13 -17.80
CA PRO A 9 -4.94 28.70 -17.50
C PRO A 9 -6.36 28.13 -17.69
N LYS A 10 -6.45 27.02 -18.42
CA LYS A 10 -7.69 26.31 -18.73
C LYS A 10 -8.41 25.98 -17.41
N ARG A 11 -9.63 26.44 -17.22
CA ARG A 11 -10.42 26.22 -16.01
C ARG A 11 -10.70 24.73 -15.89
N LEU A 12 -10.08 24.05 -14.92
CA LEU A 12 -10.31 22.64 -14.66
C LEU A 12 -11.79 22.40 -14.35
N LYS A 13 -12.33 21.26 -14.81
CA LYS A 13 -13.67 20.80 -14.42
C LYS A 13 -13.70 20.57 -12.90
N ALA A 14 -14.89 20.58 -12.28
CA ALA A 14 -15.03 20.49 -10.83
C ALA A 14 -14.36 19.24 -10.26
N GLU A 15 -14.50 18.09 -10.93
CA GLU A 15 -13.88 16.83 -10.51
C GLU A 15 -12.35 16.84 -10.66
N GLU A 16 -11.83 17.35 -11.78
CA GLU A 16 -10.38 17.51 -11.97
C GLU A 16 -9.77 18.42 -10.89
N ARG A 17 -10.49 19.46 -10.49
CA ARG A 17 -10.09 20.37 -9.42
C ARG A 17 -10.08 19.65 -8.07
N LYS A 18 -11.12 18.87 -7.77
CA LYS A 18 -11.23 18.06 -6.56
C LYS A 18 -10.06 17.09 -6.45
N GLN A 19 -9.76 16.35 -7.51
CA GLN A 19 -8.61 15.43 -7.56
C GLN A 19 -7.27 16.15 -7.41
N SER A 20 -7.13 17.36 -7.98
CA SER A 20 -5.93 18.18 -7.80
C SER A 20 -5.72 18.60 -6.34
N ILE A 21 -6.78 18.95 -5.62
CA ILE A 21 -6.73 19.27 -4.19
C ILE A 21 -6.36 18.04 -3.36
N LEU A 22 -6.98 16.88 -3.63
CA LEU A 22 -6.66 15.63 -2.92
C LEU A 22 -5.19 15.23 -3.10
N ARG A 23 -4.65 15.34 -4.32
CA ARG A 23 -3.23 15.10 -4.59
C ARG A 23 -2.29 16.03 -3.83
N ALA A 24 -2.67 17.31 -3.66
CA ALA A 24 -1.89 18.27 -2.89
C ALA A 24 -2.01 18.05 -1.38
N ALA A 25 -3.19 17.61 -0.90
CA ALA A 25 -3.47 17.35 0.50
C ALA A 25 -2.69 16.12 1.03
N ALA A 26 -2.62 15.05 0.25
CA ALA A 26 -2.07 13.78 0.68
C ALA A 26 -0.66 13.88 1.33
N PRO A 27 0.36 14.52 0.73
CA PRO A 27 1.69 14.63 1.33
C PRO A 27 1.73 15.50 2.59
N ILE A 28 0.84 16.50 2.71
CA ILE A 28 0.77 17.40 3.87
C ILE A 28 0.13 16.65 5.04
N ILE A 29 -1.02 16.05 4.80
CA ILE A 29 -1.73 15.22 5.79
C ILE A 29 -0.81 14.13 6.32
N ALA A 30 -0.08 13.53 5.45
CA ALA A 30 0.88 12.48 5.74
C ALA A 30 2.02 12.88 6.68
N ARG A 31 2.58 14.05 6.43
CA ARG A 31 3.68 14.58 7.24
C ARG A 31 3.20 15.07 8.61
N SER A 32 2.08 15.77 8.64
CA SER A 32 1.60 16.52 9.80
C SER A 32 0.42 15.85 10.54
N GLY A 33 -0.21 14.82 9.93
CA GLY A 33 -1.41 14.15 10.44
C GLY A 33 -2.65 15.06 10.38
N PHE A 34 -3.78 14.54 10.85
CA PHE A 34 -5.03 15.30 10.88
C PHE A 34 -4.91 16.58 11.71
N SER A 35 -4.45 16.48 12.94
CA SER A 35 -4.36 17.61 13.87
C SER A 35 -3.34 18.67 13.44
N GLY A 36 -2.17 18.23 12.92
CA GLY A 36 -1.10 19.13 12.51
C GLY A 36 -1.24 19.72 11.10
N THR A 37 -2.26 19.32 10.33
CA THR A 37 -2.50 19.87 9.00
C THR A 37 -3.43 21.06 9.07
N SER A 38 -3.09 22.19 8.43
CA SER A 38 -4.01 23.31 8.25
C SER A 38 -4.66 23.28 6.86
N VAL A 39 -5.92 23.68 6.78
CA VAL A 39 -6.64 23.82 5.50
C VAL A 39 -5.95 24.86 4.60
N ARG A 40 -5.39 25.89 5.21
CA ARG A 40 -4.61 26.93 4.53
C ARG A 40 -3.39 26.39 3.81
N ASP A 41 -2.62 25.49 4.45
CA ASP A 41 -1.43 24.86 3.84
C ASP A 41 -1.82 24.00 2.64
N ILE A 42 -2.93 23.27 2.74
CA ILE A 42 -3.46 22.48 1.63
C ILE A 42 -3.92 23.39 0.49
N ALA A 43 -4.65 24.45 0.78
CA ALA A 43 -5.11 25.39 -0.22
C ALA A 43 -3.95 26.05 -0.96
N LEU A 44 -2.92 26.45 -0.24
CA LEU A 44 -1.67 27.00 -0.80
C LEU A 44 -0.98 25.99 -1.71
N ALA A 45 -0.79 24.76 -1.25
CA ALA A 45 -0.14 23.69 -2.03
C ALA A 45 -0.95 23.28 -3.28
N ALA A 46 -2.27 23.35 -3.21
CA ALA A 46 -3.17 23.07 -4.33
C ALA A 46 -3.32 24.26 -5.30
N GLY A 47 -2.78 25.43 -4.97
CA GLY A 47 -2.93 26.65 -5.76
C GLY A 47 -4.38 27.15 -5.82
N VAL A 48 -5.14 27.00 -4.72
CA VAL A 48 -6.55 27.39 -4.61
C VAL A 48 -6.79 28.28 -3.38
N SER A 49 -7.91 29.01 -3.35
CA SER A 49 -8.35 29.69 -2.13
C SER A 49 -8.97 28.71 -1.14
N GLU A 50 -8.90 29.00 0.16
CA GLU A 50 -9.60 28.22 1.19
C GLU A 50 -11.11 28.16 0.92
N ALA A 51 -11.72 29.24 0.44
CA ALA A 51 -13.14 29.26 0.06
C ALA A 51 -13.46 28.26 -1.06
N LEU A 52 -12.56 28.12 -2.07
CA LEU A 52 -12.72 27.14 -3.13
C LEU A 52 -12.50 25.71 -2.60
N LEU A 53 -11.57 25.53 -1.68
CA LEU A 53 -11.36 24.24 -1.03
C LEU A 53 -12.59 23.80 -0.25
N TYR A 54 -13.18 24.70 0.57
CA TYR A 54 -14.41 24.41 1.33
C TYR A 54 -15.64 24.18 0.44
N LYS A 55 -15.66 24.73 -0.77
CA LYS A 55 -16.70 24.41 -1.76
C LYS A 55 -16.64 22.93 -2.22
N HIS A 56 -15.46 22.32 -2.26
CA HIS A 56 -15.29 20.92 -2.63
C HIS A 56 -15.31 19.97 -1.43
N PHE A 57 -14.86 20.44 -0.28
CA PHE A 57 -14.75 19.66 0.97
C PHE A 57 -15.33 20.47 2.12
N PRO A 58 -16.57 20.17 2.56
CA PRO A 58 -17.28 20.97 3.56
C PRO A 58 -16.56 21.10 4.91
N SER A 59 -15.64 20.19 5.20
CA SER A 59 -14.84 20.20 6.43
C SER A 59 -13.45 19.63 6.18
N LYS A 60 -12.53 19.91 7.11
CA LYS A 60 -11.21 19.29 7.15
C LYS A 60 -11.31 17.75 7.24
N GLN A 61 -12.29 17.24 8.00
CA GLN A 61 -12.56 15.80 8.10
C GLN A 61 -12.97 15.22 6.75
N SER A 62 -13.90 15.86 6.03
CA SER A 62 -14.32 15.42 4.69
C SER A 62 -13.16 15.38 3.69
N LEU A 63 -12.26 16.35 3.73
CA LEU A 63 -11.04 16.33 2.91
C LEU A 63 -10.13 15.17 3.26
N TYR A 64 -9.92 14.91 4.55
CA TYR A 64 -9.10 13.81 5.05
C TYR A 64 -9.67 12.46 4.64
N ASP A 65 -10.96 12.24 4.84
CA ASP A 65 -11.64 10.99 4.49
C ASP A 65 -11.58 10.71 2.99
N GLN A 66 -11.79 11.74 2.16
CA GLN A 66 -11.72 11.59 0.71
C GLN A 66 -10.30 11.40 0.19
N ALA A 67 -9.29 12.00 0.82
CA ALA A 67 -7.88 11.74 0.52
C ALA A 67 -7.51 10.28 0.85
N ALA A 68 -8.02 9.76 1.95
CA ALA A 68 -7.85 8.36 2.34
C ALA A 68 -8.56 7.39 1.37
N VAL A 69 -9.77 7.73 0.91
CA VAL A 69 -10.50 6.93 -0.11
C VAL A 69 -9.73 6.90 -1.43
N ALA A 70 -9.28 8.06 -1.93
CA ALA A 70 -8.55 8.13 -3.20
C ALA A 70 -7.26 7.29 -3.19
N ALA A 71 -6.55 7.25 -2.05
CA ALA A 71 -5.36 6.40 -1.89
C ALA A 71 -5.70 4.90 -1.93
N ARG A 72 -6.85 4.51 -1.36
CA ARG A 72 -7.32 3.11 -1.34
C ARG A 72 -7.75 2.59 -2.71
N GLU A 73 -8.43 3.42 -3.51
CA GLU A 73 -8.86 3.03 -4.87
C GLU A 73 -7.69 2.62 -5.75
N SER A 74 -6.57 3.33 -5.65
CA SER A 74 -5.35 3.00 -6.37
C SER A 74 -4.77 1.64 -5.96
N SER A 75 -4.74 1.34 -4.66
CA SER A 75 -4.29 0.03 -4.15
C SER A 75 -5.22 -1.11 -4.57
N ARG A 76 -6.52 -0.87 -4.61
CA ARG A 76 -7.53 -1.86 -5.02
C ARG A 76 -7.33 -2.34 -6.46
N PHE A 77 -7.01 -1.45 -7.38
CA PHE A 77 -6.73 -1.81 -8.77
C PHE A 77 -5.52 -2.75 -8.89
N THR A 78 -4.47 -2.49 -8.11
CA THR A 78 -3.28 -3.35 -8.04
C THR A 78 -3.64 -4.76 -7.55
N ILE A 79 -4.45 -4.85 -6.51
CA ILE A 79 -4.90 -6.12 -5.94
C ILE A 79 -5.74 -6.92 -6.94
N GLN A 80 -6.66 -6.27 -7.64
CA GLN A 80 -7.51 -6.94 -8.63
C GLN A 80 -6.73 -7.60 -9.77
N ARG A 81 -5.62 -7.01 -10.21
CA ARG A 81 -4.75 -7.63 -11.23
C ARG A 81 -4.10 -8.93 -10.75
N LEU A 82 -3.68 -9.00 -9.51
CA LEU A 82 -3.13 -10.24 -8.94
C LEU A 82 -4.21 -11.33 -8.80
N ALA A 83 -5.45 -10.96 -8.53
CA ALA A 83 -6.57 -11.88 -8.41
C ALA A 83 -7.03 -12.51 -9.75
N THR A 84 -6.40 -12.17 -10.87
CA THR A 84 -6.65 -12.82 -12.18
C THR A 84 -5.80 -14.07 -12.41
N LEU A 85 -4.82 -14.35 -11.57
CA LEU A 85 -3.95 -15.52 -11.70
C LEU A 85 -4.67 -16.78 -11.21
N GLU A 86 -4.41 -17.92 -11.84
CA GLU A 86 -4.96 -19.21 -11.38
C GLU A 86 -4.43 -19.58 -10.00
N PRO A 87 -5.29 -20.00 -9.04
CA PRO A 87 -4.86 -20.44 -7.71
C PRO A 87 -3.87 -21.61 -7.79
N SER A 88 -2.69 -21.45 -7.19
CA SER A 88 -1.62 -22.45 -7.20
C SER A 88 -0.58 -22.13 -6.14
N THR A 89 0.37 -23.06 -5.88
CA THR A 89 1.54 -22.78 -5.03
C THR A 89 2.37 -21.61 -5.56
N GLU A 90 2.54 -21.51 -6.89
CA GLU A 90 3.27 -20.39 -7.51
C GLU A 90 2.57 -19.05 -7.25
N SER A 91 1.24 -19.01 -7.45
CA SER A 91 0.41 -17.84 -7.15
C SER A 91 0.46 -17.49 -5.67
N PHE A 92 0.41 -18.46 -4.76
CA PHE A 92 0.52 -18.22 -3.32
C PHE A 92 1.87 -17.61 -2.92
N VAL A 93 2.97 -18.09 -3.51
CA VAL A 93 4.31 -17.52 -3.29
C VAL A 93 4.39 -16.10 -3.85
N LEU A 94 3.86 -15.85 -5.05
CA LEU A 94 3.81 -14.52 -5.66
C LEU A 94 2.97 -13.54 -4.83
N LEU A 95 1.82 -13.97 -4.31
CA LEU A 95 0.96 -13.17 -3.43
C LEU A 95 1.67 -12.79 -2.13
N THR A 96 2.36 -13.75 -1.52
CA THR A 96 3.15 -13.50 -0.31
C THR A 96 4.27 -12.50 -0.58
N TYR A 97 4.98 -12.67 -1.70
CA TYR A 97 6.03 -11.77 -2.16
C TYR A 97 5.48 -10.35 -2.43
N ALA A 98 4.36 -10.26 -3.15
CA ALA A 98 3.69 -8.99 -3.43
C ALA A 98 3.24 -8.30 -2.14
N THR A 99 2.61 -9.04 -1.21
CA THR A 99 2.15 -8.50 0.08
C THR A 99 3.30 -7.85 0.85
N VAL A 100 4.40 -8.58 1.06
CA VAL A 100 5.55 -8.06 1.81
C VAL A 100 6.20 -6.88 1.06
N THR A 101 6.39 -7.02 -0.26
CA THR A 101 7.01 -5.99 -1.09
C THR A 101 6.17 -4.70 -1.11
N PHE A 102 4.86 -4.79 -1.30
CA PHE A 102 3.99 -3.62 -1.34
C PHE A 102 3.85 -2.94 0.01
N ILE A 103 3.83 -3.69 1.10
CA ILE A 103 3.86 -3.09 2.43
C ILE A 103 5.18 -2.38 2.68
N VAL A 104 6.32 -2.98 2.31
CA VAL A 104 7.65 -2.41 2.61
C VAL A 104 8.04 -1.26 1.68
N PHE A 105 7.72 -1.33 0.39
CA PHE A 105 8.11 -0.33 -0.61
C PHE A 105 6.98 0.58 -1.09
N GLY A 106 5.73 0.20 -0.88
CA GLY A 106 4.54 0.81 -1.48
C GLY A 106 4.09 0.10 -2.76
N PHE A 107 2.89 0.42 -3.22
CA PHE A 107 2.32 -0.18 -4.43
C PHE A 107 3.01 0.35 -5.71
N PRO A 108 3.10 -0.46 -6.79
CA PRO A 108 3.65 -0.02 -8.07
C PRO A 108 2.91 1.20 -8.64
N GLY A 109 3.65 2.11 -9.27
CA GLY A 109 3.08 3.34 -9.85
C GLY A 109 2.75 4.45 -8.85
N HIS A 110 2.84 4.17 -7.56
CA HIS A 110 2.58 5.14 -6.50
C HIS A 110 3.75 6.09 -6.29
N LYS A 111 3.52 7.38 -6.48
CA LYS A 111 4.55 8.42 -6.32
C LYS A 111 4.82 8.74 -4.85
N ALA A 112 5.90 9.46 -4.58
CA ALA A 112 6.37 9.82 -3.24
C ALA A 112 5.33 10.48 -2.30
N HIS A 113 4.23 11.07 -2.84
CA HIS A 113 3.17 11.65 -2.04
C HIS A 113 2.31 10.61 -1.29
N GLU A 114 2.35 9.35 -1.71
CA GLU A 114 1.60 8.26 -1.07
C GLU A 114 2.31 7.68 0.16
N ARG A 115 3.62 7.92 0.32
CA ARG A 115 4.32 7.66 1.60
C ARG A 115 3.65 8.33 2.79
N GLY A 116 2.79 9.27 2.51
CA GLY A 116 2.00 9.95 3.46
C GLY A 116 0.78 9.22 3.93
N THR A 117 0.11 8.51 3.08
CA THR A 117 -1.04 7.70 3.44
C THR A 117 -0.64 6.56 4.39
N GLU A 118 0.55 6.00 4.20
CA GLU A 118 1.09 4.97 5.09
C GLU A 118 1.32 5.49 6.51
N ARG A 119 1.86 6.71 6.67
CA ARG A 119 2.01 7.35 7.98
C ARG A 119 0.67 7.56 8.67
N LEU A 120 -0.41 7.76 7.91
CA LEU A 120 -1.76 7.88 8.47
C LEU A 120 -2.24 6.57 9.11
N VAL A 121 -1.95 5.43 8.49
CA VAL A 121 -2.27 4.12 9.06
C VAL A 121 -1.55 3.93 10.39
N PHE A 122 -0.23 4.16 10.42
CA PHE A 122 0.54 4.01 11.67
C PHE A 122 0.09 5.00 12.75
N ARG A 123 -0.18 6.24 12.38
CA ARG A 123 -0.69 7.23 13.32
C ARG A 123 -2.06 6.85 13.86
N SER A 124 -2.96 6.36 13.02
CA SER A 124 -4.25 5.87 13.46
C SER A 124 -4.12 4.72 14.47
N LEU A 125 -3.15 3.82 14.30
CA LEU A 125 -2.88 2.75 15.26
C LEU A 125 -2.42 3.27 16.63
N LEU A 126 -1.80 4.44 16.68
CA LEU A 126 -1.38 5.11 17.94
C LEU A 126 -2.52 5.94 18.57
N GLU A 127 -3.60 6.18 17.85
CA GLU A 127 -4.77 6.94 18.29
C GLU A 127 -5.96 5.96 18.56
N ASP A 128 -7.03 6.06 17.78
CA ASP A 128 -8.25 5.25 17.96
C ASP A 128 -8.34 4.01 17.05
N GLY A 129 -7.43 3.87 16.11
CA GLY A 129 -7.37 2.77 15.15
C GLY A 129 -8.47 2.77 14.06
N GLN A 130 -9.36 3.75 14.01
CA GLN A 130 -10.50 3.74 13.08
C GLN A 130 -10.07 3.72 11.62
N HIS A 131 -9.15 4.60 11.23
CA HIS A 131 -8.65 4.66 9.87
C HIS A 131 -7.88 3.39 9.49
N ALA A 132 -7.02 2.91 10.38
CA ALA A 132 -6.26 1.66 10.17
C ALA A 132 -7.21 0.46 10.00
N ARG A 133 -8.27 0.34 10.83
CA ARG A 133 -9.30 -0.71 10.67
C ARG A 133 -9.97 -0.66 9.31
N ALA A 134 -10.38 0.53 8.86
CA ALA A 134 -11.02 0.69 7.56
C ALA A 134 -10.10 0.25 6.41
N VAL A 135 -8.82 0.67 6.43
CA VAL A 135 -7.82 0.30 5.42
C VAL A 135 -7.59 -1.23 5.42
N PHE A 136 -7.39 -1.82 6.59
CA PHE A 136 -7.13 -3.27 6.68
C PHE A 136 -8.35 -4.12 6.31
N ALA A 137 -9.57 -3.70 6.68
CA ALA A 137 -10.79 -4.41 6.33
C ALA A 137 -11.03 -4.38 4.81
N GLU A 138 -10.86 -3.23 4.18
CA GLU A 138 -11.05 -3.08 2.74
C GLU A 138 -9.97 -3.83 1.94
N THR A 139 -8.72 -3.78 2.38
CA THR A 139 -7.64 -4.55 1.78
C THR A 139 -7.89 -6.05 1.93
N ALA A 140 -8.30 -6.50 3.12
CA ALA A 140 -8.63 -7.90 3.36
C ALA A 140 -9.79 -8.38 2.47
N ALA A 141 -10.87 -7.60 2.36
CA ALA A 141 -12.02 -7.95 1.51
C ALA A 141 -11.65 -8.09 0.02
N ALA A 142 -10.68 -7.32 -0.47
CA ALA A 142 -10.26 -7.37 -1.87
C ALA A 142 -9.28 -8.53 -2.21
N TRP A 143 -8.67 -9.13 -1.20
CA TRP A 143 -7.48 -9.97 -1.38
C TRP A 143 -7.61 -11.36 -0.75
N MET A 144 -8.32 -11.47 0.39
CA MET A 144 -8.26 -12.65 1.24
C MET A 144 -8.81 -13.91 0.58
N ASP A 145 -9.91 -13.82 -0.16
CA ASP A 145 -10.52 -14.98 -0.83
C ASP A 145 -9.53 -15.62 -1.81
N TYR A 146 -8.79 -14.80 -2.53
CA TYR A 146 -7.81 -15.27 -3.49
C TYR A 146 -6.57 -15.87 -2.81
N VAL A 147 -6.13 -15.29 -1.70
CA VAL A 147 -5.06 -15.86 -0.88
C VAL A 147 -5.46 -17.21 -0.33
N VAL A 148 -6.69 -17.36 0.17
CA VAL A 148 -7.21 -18.63 0.69
C VAL A 148 -7.26 -19.68 -0.41
N GLN A 149 -7.82 -19.38 -1.59
CA GLN A 149 -7.87 -20.31 -2.72
C GLN A 149 -6.46 -20.77 -3.16
N SER A 150 -5.49 -19.84 -3.24
CA SER A 150 -4.12 -20.18 -3.59
C SER A 150 -3.41 -20.98 -2.50
N PHE A 151 -3.70 -20.74 -1.23
CA PHE A 151 -3.22 -21.53 -0.12
C PHE A 151 -3.78 -22.95 -0.16
N ASP A 152 -5.09 -23.10 -0.38
CA ASP A 152 -5.76 -24.41 -0.47
C ASP A 152 -5.20 -25.23 -1.65
N ALA A 153 -4.92 -24.57 -2.77
CA ALA A 153 -4.25 -25.20 -3.91
C ALA A 153 -2.83 -25.69 -3.56
N ALA A 154 -2.08 -24.91 -2.77
CA ALA A 154 -0.76 -25.30 -2.30
C ALA A 154 -0.83 -26.47 -1.30
N VAL A 155 -1.84 -26.51 -0.43
CA VAL A 155 -2.11 -27.66 0.46
C VAL A 155 -2.44 -28.90 -0.36
N ALA A 156 -3.33 -28.80 -1.33
CA ALA A 156 -3.70 -29.90 -2.23
C ALA A 156 -2.52 -30.45 -3.03
N ALA A 157 -1.58 -29.58 -3.42
CA ALA A 157 -0.33 -29.97 -4.08
C ALA A 157 0.70 -30.64 -3.16
N GLY A 158 0.45 -30.71 -1.84
CA GLY A 158 1.38 -31.25 -0.84
C GLY A 158 2.59 -30.33 -0.61
N ASP A 159 2.47 -29.06 -0.94
CA ASP A 159 3.53 -28.05 -0.80
C ASP A 159 3.46 -27.29 0.53
N VAL A 160 2.47 -27.57 1.37
CA VAL A 160 2.29 -27.00 2.71
C VAL A 160 2.29 -28.09 3.76
N VAL A 161 3.04 -27.93 4.84
CA VAL A 161 3.04 -28.82 6.00
C VAL A 161 1.99 -28.42 7.01
N ALA A 162 1.43 -29.39 7.72
CA ALA A 162 0.52 -29.15 8.83
C ALA A 162 1.25 -28.37 9.95
N MET A 163 0.58 -27.39 10.54
CA MET A 163 1.10 -26.57 11.62
C MET A 163 0.00 -26.32 12.65
N SER A 164 0.38 -26.16 13.91
CA SER A 164 -0.56 -25.85 15.01
C SER A 164 -1.07 -24.39 15.03
N VAL A 165 -0.58 -23.54 14.12
CA VAL A 165 -1.04 -22.14 13.99
C VAL A 165 -2.14 -22.07 12.94
N GLU A 166 -3.26 -21.46 13.26
CA GLU A 166 -4.38 -21.23 12.34
C GLU A 166 -3.93 -20.50 11.06
N PRO A 167 -4.35 -20.94 9.87
CA PRO A 167 -3.92 -20.34 8.59
C PRO A 167 -4.16 -18.82 8.52
N ALA A 168 -5.31 -18.36 9.01
CA ALA A 168 -5.64 -16.93 9.05
C ALA A 168 -4.66 -16.13 9.92
N HIS A 169 -4.21 -16.68 11.04
CA HIS A 169 -3.21 -16.04 11.90
C HIS A 169 -1.82 -16.03 11.24
N ARG A 170 -1.41 -17.12 10.57
CA ARG A 170 -0.13 -17.15 9.85
C ARG A 170 -0.03 -16.01 8.85
N PHE A 171 -1.07 -15.83 8.03
CA PHE A 171 -1.08 -14.76 7.03
C PHE A 171 -1.11 -13.37 7.67
N ARG A 172 -1.84 -13.22 8.79
CA ARG A 172 -1.86 -11.98 9.57
C ARG A 172 -0.48 -11.65 10.14
N PHE A 173 0.27 -12.63 10.63
CA PHE A 173 1.62 -12.43 11.13
C PHE A 173 2.59 -11.98 10.02
N VAL A 174 2.44 -12.50 8.79
CA VAL A 174 3.21 -12.01 7.64
C VAL A 174 2.95 -10.51 7.39
N GLN A 175 1.69 -10.10 7.39
CA GLN A 175 1.33 -8.69 7.22
C GLN A 175 1.90 -7.82 8.34
N GLN A 176 1.79 -8.26 9.61
CA GLN A 176 2.29 -7.50 10.76
C GLN A 176 3.82 -7.38 10.74
N MET A 177 4.53 -8.44 10.37
CA MET A 177 5.99 -8.39 10.20
C MET A 177 6.39 -7.39 9.10
N ALA A 178 5.72 -7.41 7.95
CA ALA A 178 5.98 -6.47 6.87
C ALA A 178 5.70 -5.01 7.30
N LEU A 179 4.63 -4.78 8.08
CA LEU A 179 4.31 -3.47 8.66
C LEU A 179 5.39 -3.02 9.67
N ALA A 180 5.90 -3.92 10.51
CA ALA A 180 7.00 -3.61 11.44
C ALA A 180 8.28 -3.24 10.68
N LEU A 181 8.64 -3.98 9.63
CA LEU A 181 9.76 -3.62 8.75
C LEU A 181 9.55 -2.26 8.10
N ARG A 182 8.34 -1.98 7.61
CA ARG A 182 8.02 -0.67 7.04
C ARG A 182 8.17 0.44 8.08
N LEU A 183 7.62 0.24 9.28
CA LEU A 183 7.68 1.20 10.38
C LEU A 183 9.12 1.54 10.76
N SER A 184 9.99 0.53 10.85
CA SER A 184 11.42 0.71 11.17
C SER A 184 12.20 1.52 10.13
N HIS A 185 11.66 1.63 8.89
CA HIS A 185 12.26 2.40 7.79
C HIS A 185 11.53 3.72 7.47
N LEU A 186 10.59 4.15 8.32
CA LEU A 186 9.94 5.47 8.15
C LEU A 186 10.84 6.66 8.54
N PRO A 187 11.69 6.57 9.58
CA PRO A 187 12.67 7.61 9.85
C PRO A 187 13.75 7.70 8.76
N ASP A 188 14.43 8.84 8.64
CA ASP A 188 15.54 9.03 7.70
C ASP A 188 16.69 8.03 7.94
N ARG A 189 16.90 7.67 9.20
CA ARG A 189 17.73 6.52 9.59
C ARG A 189 16.81 5.41 10.09
N PRO A 190 16.94 4.17 9.57
CA PRO A 190 16.18 3.04 10.08
C PRO A 190 16.35 2.87 11.60
N ALA A 191 15.29 2.47 12.30
CA ALA A 191 15.31 2.25 13.74
C ALA A 191 16.15 1.02 14.16
N PHE A 192 16.40 0.11 13.22
CA PHE A 192 17.22 -1.08 13.39
C PHE A 192 18.28 -1.16 12.28
N ASP A 193 19.49 -1.50 12.65
CA ASP A 193 20.58 -1.74 11.69
C ASP A 193 20.49 -3.18 11.15
N TYR A 194 20.00 -3.31 9.94
CA TYR A 194 20.02 -4.57 9.21
C TYR A 194 21.19 -4.58 8.22
N ALA A 195 21.93 -5.68 8.16
CA ALA A 195 22.98 -5.86 7.17
C ALA A 195 22.38 -5.94 5.74
N GLY A 196 23.03 -5.27 4.79
CA GLY A 196 22.67 -5.32 3.38
C GLY A 196 21.63 -4.28 2.96
N SER A 197 21.09 -4.46 1.76
CA SER A 197 20.10 -3.55 1.20
C SER A 197 18.69 -3.82 1.76
N LYS A 198 17.85 -2.79 1.76
CA LYS A 198 16.42 -2.94 2.09
C LYS A 198 15.73 -4.01 1.21
N ARG A 199 16.17 -4.16 -0.04
CA ARG A 199 15.66 -5.18 -0.95
C ARG A 199 16.02 -6.58 -0.45
N ASN A 200 17.28 -6.83 -0.14
CA ASN A 200 17.74 -8.11 0.40
C ASN A 200 17.00 -8.45 1.71
N LEU A 201 16.84 -7.49 2.61
CA LEU A 201 16.06 -7.67 3.84
C LEU A 201 14.61 -8.07 3.54
N THR A 202 13.98 -7.44 2.54
CA THR A 202 12.61 -7.78 2.14
C THR A 202 12.53 -9.20 1.58
N ASP A 203 13.47 -9.62 0.74
CA ASP A 203 13.52 -10.98 0.20
C ASP A 203 13.71 -12.02 1.32
N GLN A 204 14.53 -11.73 2.32
CA GLN A 204 14.69 -12.58 3.51
C GLN A 204 13.40 -12.63 4.35
N ALA A 205 12.70 -11.52 4.51
CA ALA A 205 11.42 -11.47 5.19
C ALA A 205 10.34 -12.29 4.46
N VAL A 206 10.34 -12.29 3.13
CA VAL A 206 9.46 -13.17 2.34
C VAL A 206 9.82 -14.62 2.57
N LEU A 207 11.10 -15.00 2.51
CA LEU A 207 11.54 -16.37 2.79
C LEU A 207 11.10 -16.84 4.18
N PHE A 208 11.31 -16.02 5.19
CA PHE A 208 10.85 -16.28 6.56
C PHE A 208 9.32 -16.44 6.62
N SER A 209 8.58 -15.61 5.90
CA SER A 209 7.12 -15.67 5.79
C SER A 209 6.65 -16.98 5.17
N LEU A 210 7.25 -17.40 4.06
CA LEU A 210 6.88 -18.64 3.37
C LEU A 210 7.07 -19.86 4.28
N ARG A 211 8.14 -19.89 5.08
CA ARG A 211 8.33 -20.93 6.12
C ARG A 211 7.30 -20.82 7.23
N GLY A 212 7.01 -19.63 7.71
CA GLY A 212 5.97 -19.37 8.71
C GLY A 212 4.56 -19.69 8.22
N LEU A 213 4.31 -19.64 6.92
CA LEU A 213 3.07 -20.07 6.26
C LEU A 213 3.00 -21.61 6.11
N GLY A 214 4.12 -22.30 6.31
CA GLY A 214 4.19 -23.75 6.27
C GLY A 214 4.62 -24.33 4.90
N LEU A 215 5.14 -23.53 3.97
CA LEU A 215 5.65 -24.09 2.72
C LEU A 215 6.84 -25.01 2.95
N THR A 216 6.83 -26.13 2.23
CA THR A 216 7.95 -27.08 2.25
C THR A 216 9.20 -26.45 1.63
N ASP A 217 10.40 -26.92 2.06
CA ASP A 217 11.66 -26.46 1.45
C ASP A 217 11.71 -26.76 -0.05
N ARG A 218 11.08 -27.85 -0.52
CA ARG A 218 10.94 -28.18 -1.93
C ARG A 218 10.13 -27.11 -2.69
N ALA A 219 8.98 -26.69 -2.15
CA ALA A 219 8.16 -25.66 -2.76
C ALA A 219 8.86 -24.30 -2.78
N ILE A 220 9.52 -23.95 -1.67
CA ILE A 220 10.31 -22.72 -1.57
C ILE A 220 11.43 -22.71 -2.62
N ALA A 221 12.22 -23.77 -2.72
CA ALA A 221 13.31 -23.87 -3.70
C ALA A 221 12.81 -23.77 -5.15
N ARG A 222 11.60 -24.29 -5.43
CA ARG A 222 10.99 -24.27 -6.76
C ARG A 222 10.42 -22.91 -7.13
N TYR A 223 9.70 -22.26 -6.23
CA TYR A 223 8.86 -21.11 -6.56
C TYR A 223 9.39 -19.76 -6.03
N PHE A 224 10.23 -19.77 -4.99
CA PHE A 224 10.78 -18.53 -4.44
C PHE A 224 12.08 -18.15 -5.16
N GLN A 225 11.92 -17.40 -6.24
CA GLN A 225 13.00 -16.82 -7.03
C GLN A 225 12.79 -15.30 -7.09
N PRO A 226 13.41 -14.50 -6.18
CA PRO A 226 13.09 -13.08 -6.00
C PRO A 226 13.15 -12.25 -7.28
N GLN A 227 14.15 -12.47 -8.14
CA GLN A 227 14.29 -11.73 -9.41
C GLN A 227 13.14 -12.03 -10.37
N ARG A 228 12.75 -13.32 -10.50
CA ARG A 228 11.62 -13.75 -11.33
C ARG A 228 10.30 -13.20 -10.79
N LEU A 229 10.07 -13.30 -9.47
CA LEU A 229 8.89 -12.79 -8.81
C LEU A 229 8.75 -11.27 -9.02
N GLN A 230 9.85 -10.52 -8.90
CA GLN A 230 9.83 -9.08 -9.19
C GLN A 230 9.51 -8.79 -10.64
N SER A 231 10.14 -9.49 -11.59
CA SER A 231 9.86 -9.30 -13.02
C SER A 231 8.39 -9.62 -13.36
N THR A 232 7.81 -10.64 -12.70
CA THR A 232 6.39 -10.97 -12.85
C THR A 232 5.50 -9.85 -12.32
N LEU A 233 5.83 -9.30 -11.13
CA LEU A 233 5.09 -8.15 -10.60
C LEU A 233 5.20 -6.93 -11.53
N ASP A 234 6.41 -6.61 -12.00
CA ASP A 234 6.62 -5.47 -12.90
C ASP A 234 5.80 -5.63 -14.19
N ALA A 235 5.76 -6.83 -14.77
CA ALA A 235 4.96 -7.12 -15.97
C ALA A 235 3.43 -7.01 -15.73
N LEU A 236 2.96 -7.35 -14.54
CA LEU A 236 1.53 -7.20 -14.18
C LEU A 236 1.12 -5.73 -14.03
N PHE A 237 2.06 -4.80 -13.82
CA PHE A 237 1.76 -3.39 -13.54
C PHE A 237 2.28 -2.41 -14.59
N THR A 238 2.86 -2.92 -15.68
CA THR A 238 3.17 -2.14 -16.89
C THR A 238 1.98 -2.15 -17.83
#